data_1a38c084766be42869cda063a0fbf963
#
_entry.id   1a38c084766be42869cda063a0fbf963
#
_cell.length_a   1.000
_cell.length_b   1.000
_cell.length_c   1.000
_cell.angle_alpha   90.00
_cell.angle_beta   90.00
_cell.angle_gamma   90.00
#
_symmetry.space_group_name_H-M   'P 1'
#
loop_
_entity.id
_entity.type
_entity.pdbx_description
1 polymer ?
#
loop_
_entity_poly.entity_id
_entity_poly.type
_entity_poly.pdbx_seq_one_letter_code
_entity_poly.pdbx_strand_id
1 'polypeptide(L)'
;IVAIVGENGAGKSTIIKLLLRLYKIDSGRILLNGKSIYSYDWIEYCRFFASAFQDYNMYALTLKENLLFGHVGINTEIFLEQIGMLNKINNLPNKLETPYTHEFSSDGILFSGGEEQRFIIARALCKESACVLTMDEPTASLDPLAERNMNHLTYEVRKDKLTLFVSHRFSTTRFCTKIIVLDNGKLIESGTHNELMAANGLYAKMYNMQIAYYQHEDKQI
;
A
#
# COMPACT_ATOMS: atom_id res chain seq x y z
N ILE A 1 7.18 6.42 -8.52
CA ILE A 1 5.94 6.16 -7.77
C ILE A 1 4.77 6.71 -8.57
N VAL A 2 3.71 5.91 -8.73
CA VAL A 2 2.50 6.28 -9.46
C VAL A 2 1.31 6.25 -8.48
N ALA A 3 0.56 7.34 -8.39
CA ALA A 3 -0.71 7.37 -7.68
C ALA A 3 -1.88 7.12 -8.62
N ILE A 4 -2.86 6.34 -8.17
CA ILE A 4 -4.15 6.17 -8.83
C ILE A 4 -5.20 6.80 -7.91
N VAL A 5 -5.83 7.86 -8.36
CA VAL A 5 -6.81 8.63 -7.60
C VAL A 5 -8.16 8.71 -8.31
N GLY A 6 -9.20 9.03 -7.59
CA GLY A 6 -10.57 9.14 -8.10
C GLY A 6 -11.59 8.91 -6.99
N GLU A 7 -12.84 9.15 -7.27
CA GLU A 7 -13.94 8.93 -6.33
C GLU A 7 -14.11 7.44 -5.98
N ASN A 8 -14.90 7.16 -4.95
CA ASN A 8 -15.25 5.79 -4.59
C ASN A 8 -16.03 5.15 -5.75
N GLY A 9 -15.67 3.91 -6.10
CA GLY A 9 -16.26 3.24 -7.25
C GLY A 9 -15.63 3.58 -8.61
N ALA A 10 -14.66 4.50 -8.70
CA ALA A 10 -14.01 4.86 -9.96
C ALA A 10 -13.17 3.74 -10.60
N GLY A 11 -13.00 2.58 -9.94
CA GLY A 11 -12.26 1.43 -10.48
C GLY A 11 -10.80 1.36 -10.05
N LYS A 12 -10.35 2.15 -9.06
CA LYS A 12 -8.95 2.20 -8.61
C LYS A 12 -8.42 0.83 -8.18
N SER A 13 -9.05 0.20 -7.19
CA SER A 13 -8.66 -1.14 -6.68
C SER A 13 -8.84 -2.23 -7.74
N THR A 14 -9.78 -2.05 -8.68
CA THR A 14 -9.97 -2.97 -9.79
C THR A 14 -8.75 -3.02 -10.69
N ILE A 15 -8.08 -1.90 -10.96
CA ILE A 15 -6.83 -1.88 -11.75
C ILE A 15 -5.74 -2.71 -11.04
N ILE A 16 -5.58 -2.56 -9.72
CA ILE A 16 -4.63 -3.39 -8.96
C ILE A 16 -4.99 -4.88 -9.08
N LYS A 17 -6.27 -5.23 -8.91
CA LYS A 17 -6.74 -6.63 -8.99
C LYS A 17 -6.54 -7.22 -10.40
N LEU A 18 -6.74 -6.44 -11.46
CA LEU A 18 -6.47 -6.84 -12.84
C LEU A 18 -4.96 -7.02 -13.08
N LEU A 19 -4.14 -6.08 -12.61
CA LEU A 19 -2.69 -6.15 -12.70
C LEU A 19 -2.14 -7.39 -11.98
N LEU A 20 -2.68 -7.73 -10.83
CA LEU A 20 -2.29 -8.91 -10.05
C LEU A 20 -2.92 -10.22 -10.58
N ARG A 21 -3.65 -10.19 -11.69
CA ARG A 21 -4.38 -11.33 -12.26
C ARG A 21 -5.40 -11.97 -11.31
N LEU A 22 -5.86 -11.21 -10.29
CA LEU A 22 -6.96 -11.63 -9.41
C LEU A 22 -8.30 -11.54 -10.14
N TYR A 23 -8.39 -10.65 -11.13
CA TYR A 23 -9.49 -10.55 -12.08
C TYR A 23 -8.97 -10.78 -13.50
N LYS A 24 -9.83 -11.33 -14.35
CA LYS A 24 -9.55 -11.50 -15.77
C LYS A 24 -10.01 -10.25 -16.53
N ILE A 25 -9.23 -9.82 -17.53
CA ILE A 25 -9.66 -8.75 -18.44
C ILE A 25 -10.65 -9.31 -19.46
N ASP A 26 -11.67 -8.52 -19.80
CA ASP A 26 -12.64 -8.88 -20.84
C ASP A 26 -12.09 -8.59 -22.24
N SER A 27 -11.32 -7.52 -22.39
CA SER A 27 -10.74 -7.10 -23.65
C SER A 27 -9.44 -6.31 -23.45
N GLY A 28 -8.71 -6.09 -24.53
CA GLY A 28 -7.43 -5.39 -24.47
C GLY A 28 -6.28 -6.27 -23.99
N ARG A 29 -5.24 -5.66 -23.44
CA ARG A 29 -4.04 -6.36 -22.97
C ARG A 29 -3.34 -5.59 -21.85
N ILE A 30 -2.76 -6.31 -20.91
CA ILE A 30 -1.84 -5.77 -19.90
C ILE A 30 -0.46 -6.38 -20.20
N LEU A 31 0.55 -5.55 -20.24
CA LEU A 31 1.91 -5.97 -20.56
C LEU A 31 2.84 -5.69 -19.37
N LEU A 32 3.69 -6.64 -19.05
CA LEU A 32 4.84 -6.50 -18.16
C LEU A 32 6.10 -6.70 -18.99
N ASN A 33 6.97 -5.68 -19.05
CA ASN A 33 8.17 -5.69 -19.89
C ASN A 33 7.89 -6.08 -21.37
N GLY A 34 6.80 -5.58 -21.92
CA GLY A 34 6.40 -5.83 -23.31
C GLY A 34 5.74 -7.18 -23.59
N LYS A 35 5.68 -8.08 -22.62
CA LYS A 35 5.01 -9.38 -22.73
C LYS A 35 3.65 -9.36 -22.03
N SER A 36 2.66 -10.06 -22.60
CA SER A 36 1.36 -10.21 -21.95
C SER A 36 1.53 -10.81 -20.55
N ILE A 37 0.82 -10.25 -19.57
CA ILE A 37 0.85 -10.82 -18.20
C ILE A 37 0.41 -12.29 -18.17
N TYR A 38 -0.44 -12.71 -19.10
CA TYR A 38 -0.92 -14.10 -19.21
C TYR A 38 0.09 -15.07 -19.86
N SER A 39 1.21 -14.58 -20.42
CA SER A 39 2.28 -15.43 -20.96
C SER A 39 3.32 -15.88 -19.92
N TYR A 40 3.25 -15.33 -18.70
CA TYR A 40 4.09 -15.76 -17.59
C TYR A 40 3.44 -16.91 -16.84
N ASP A 41 4.24 -17.85 -16.35
CA ASP A 41 3.81 -18.78 -15.31
C ASP A 41 3.26 -18.00 -14.10
N TRP A 42 2.24 -18.54 -13.44
CA TRP A 42 1.58 -17.85 -12.34
C TRP A 42 2.52 -17.57 -11.15
N ILE A 43 3.30 -18.58 -10.76
CA ILE A 43 4.23 -18.48 -9.62
C ILE A 43 5.34 -17.47 -9.94
N GLU A 44 5.88 -17.54 -11.16
CA GLU A 44 6.87 -16.57 -11.64
C GLU A 44 6.30 -15.16 -11.65
N TYR A 45 5.09 -14.99 -12.16
CA TYR A 45 4.40 -13.69 -12.20
C TYR A 45 4.21 -13.09 -10.81
N CYS A 46 3.77 -13.89 -9.83
CA CYS A 46 3.57 -13.45 -8.46
C CYS A 46 4.86 -12.96 -7.78
N ARG A 47 6.03 -13.42 -8.22
CA ARG A 47 7.32 -12.98 -7.68
C ARG A 47 7.62 -11.51 -8.00
N PHE A 48 7.09 -10.98 -9.09
CA PHE A 48 7.29 -9.57 -9.44
C PHE A 48 6.60 -8.59 -8.50
N PHE A 49 5.60 -9.02 -7.75
CA PHE A 49 4.74 -8.14 -6.97
C PHE A 49 4.89 -8.36 -5.47
N ALA A 50 4.91 -7.25 -4.73
CA ALA A 50 4.57 -7.18 -3.32
C ALA A 50 3.29 -6.34 -3.18
N SER A 51 2.38 -6.72 -2.29
CA SER A 51 1.07 -6.04 -2.20
C SER A 51 0.66 -5.81 -0.76
N ALA A 52 0.15 -4.61 -0.47
CA ALA A 52 -0.57 -4.29 0.75
C ALA A 52 -1.99 -3.84 0.34
N PHE A 53 -2.98 -4.64 0.70
CA PHE A 53 -4.40 -4.35 0.42
C PHE A 53 -5.07 -3.71 1.62
N GLN A 54 -6.17 -3.00 1.38
CA GLN A 54 -7.05 -2.50 2.42
C GLN A 54 -7.70 -3.65 3.19
N ASP A 55 -8.19 -4.66 2.46
CA ASP A 55 -8.74 -5.90 3.01
C ASP A 55 -7.61 -6.90 3.22
N TYR A 56 -6.85 -6.73 4.30
CA TYR A 56 -5.78 -7.64 4.66
C TYR A 56 -6.22 -8.65 5.71
N ASN A 57 -5.47 -9.74 5.82
CA ASN A 57 -5.64 -10.73 6.89
C ASN A 57 -4.32 -10.95 7.64
N MET A 58 -4.44 -11.01 8.95
CA MET A 58 -3.44 -11.63 9.81
C MET A 58 -3.87 -13.07 10.07
N TYR A 59 -2.91 -13.96 10.10
CA TYR A 59 -3.15 -15.39 10.28
C TYR A 59 -2.77 -15.83 11.69
N ALA A 60 -3.42 -16.87 12.20
CA ALA A 60 -3.12 -17.49 13.49
C ALA A 60 -1.79 -18.27 13.45
N LEU A 61 -0.72 -17.56 13.10
CA LEU A 61 0.67 -17.99 12.99
C LEU A 61 1.51 -17.09 13.88
N THR A 62 2.82 -17.33 13.97
CA THR A 62 3.73 -16.40 14.65
C THR A 62 3.80 -15.06 13.91
N LEU A 63 4.24 -14.01 14.60
CA LEU A 63 4.49 -12.71 13.96
C LEU A 63 5.53 -12.84 12.84
N LYS A 64 6.54 -13.67 13.03
CA LYS A 64 7.57 -13.94 12.03
C LYS A 64 7.00 -14.58 10.76
N GLU A 65 6.18 -15.62 10.90
CA GLU A 65 5.53 -16.26 9.77
C GLU A 65 4.58 -15.30 9.06
N ASN A 66 3.83 -14.50 9.80
CA ASN A 66 2.98 -13.44 9.25
C ASN A 66 3.77 -12.36 8.49
N LEU A 67 4.98 -12.03 8.93
CA LEU A 67 5.82 -11.01 8.31
C LEU A 67 6.52 -11.53 7.05
N LEU A 68 7.08 -12.72 7.12
CA LEU A 68 7.97 -13.23 6.09
C LEU A 68 7.28 -14.10 5.04
N PHE A 69 6.17 -14.77 5.35
CA PHE A 69 5.49 -15.71 4.44
C PHE A 69 6.47 -16.67 3.76
N GLY A 70 7.41 -17.24 4.53
CA GLY A 70 8.41 -18.18 4.03
C GLY A 70 9.62 -17.56 3.33
N HIS A 71 9.71 -16.23 3.22
CA HIS A 71 10.93 -15.58 2.78
C HIS A 71 12.02 -15.73 3.84
N VAL A 72 13.25 -16.03 3.42
CA VAL A 72 14.41 -16.24 4.31
C VAL A 72 15.51 -15.22 4.01
N GLY A 73 16.38 -15.02 5.00
CA GLY A 73 17.54 -14.13 4.82
C GLY A 73 17.21 -12.63 4.89
N ILE A 74 15.99 -12.26 5.30
CA ILE A 74 15.53 -10.87 5.41
C ILE A 74 15.88 -10.33 6.79
N ASN A 75 16.51 -9.16 6.84
CA ASN A 75 16.67 -8.43 8.09
C ASN A 75 15.36 -7.71 8.46
N THR A 76 14.53 -8.39 9.24
CA THR A 76 13.22 -7.88 9.65
C THR A 76 13.28 -6.67 10.57
N GLU A 77 14.36 -6.51 11.34
CA GLU A 77 14.51 -5.42 12.31
C GLU A 77 14.46 -4.06 11.63
N ILE A 78 15.10 -3.92 10.46
CA ILE A 78 15.09 -2.68 9.68
C ILE A 78 13.65 -2.25 9.36
N PHE A 79 12.84 -3.17 8.86
CA PHE A 79 11.45 -2.86 8.49
C PHE A 79 10.58 -2.60 9.71
N LEU A 80 10.77 -3.37 10.80
CA LEU A 80 10.04 -3.17 12.04
C LEU A 80 10.39 -1.85 12.73
N GLU A 81 11.65 -1.44 12.70
CA GLU A 81 12.08 -0.14 13.20
C GLU A 81 11.42 0.98 12.40
N GLN A 82 11.47 0.88 11.08
CA GLN A 82 10.91 1.87 10.18
C GLN A 82 9.40 2.07 10.35
N ILE A 83 8.64 1.00 10.62
CA ILE A 83 7.20 1.10 10.91
C ILE A 83 6.89 1.41 12.38
N GLY A 84 7.92 1.62 13.22
CA GLY A 84 7.76 1.95 14.64
C GLY A 84 7.23 0.80 15.50
N MET A 85 7.46 -0.46 15.11
CA MET A 85 6.98 -1.64 15.86
C MET A 85 8.11 -2.46 16.50
N LEU A 86 9.39 -2.15 16.22
CA LEU A 86 10.52 -2.93 16.71
C LEU A 86 10.52 -3.03 18.25
N ASN A 87 10.37 -1.89 18.94
CA ASN A 87 10.37 -1.87 20.41
C ASN A 87 9.21 -2.66 21.00
N LYS A 88 8.01 -2.54 20.43
CA LYS A 88 6.84 -3.30 20.89
C LYS A 88 7.10 -4.80 20.76
N ILE A 89 7.60 -5.25 19.61
CA ILE A 89 7.86 -6.67 19.35
C ILE A 89 9.00 -7.19 20.23
N ASN A 90 10.07 -6.43 20.41
CA ASN A 90 11.20 -6.83 21.25
C ASN A 90 10.85 -6.94 22.74
N ASN A 91 9.80 -6.25 23.21
CA ASN A 91 9.29 -6.34 24.58
C ASN A 91 8.35 -7.54 24.80
N LEU A 92 7.95 -8.26 23.76
CA LEU A 92 7.19 -9.49 23.91
C LEU A 92 8.09 -10.62 24.39
N PRO A 93 7.62 -11.53 25.27
CA PRO A 93 8.41 -12.65 25.77
C PRO A 93 9.06 -13.49 24.67
N ASN A 94 8.31 -13.77 23.60
CA ASN A 94 8.75 -14.58 22.48
C ASN A 94 9.11 -13.74 21.23
N LYS A 95 9.15 -12.40 21.36
CA LYS A 95 9.47 -11.47 20.25
C LYS A 95 8.68 -11.82 18.99
N LEU A 96 9.37 -12.01 17.87
CA LEU A 96 8.75 -12.40 16.59
C LEU A 96 8.16 -13.82 16.56
N GLU A 97 8.57 -14.70 17.47
CA GLU A 97 7.98 -16.05 17.61
C GLU A 97 6.66 -16.02 18.41
N THR A 98 6.21 -14.85 18.88
CA THR A 98 4.91 -14.68 19.54
C THR A 98 3.78 -15.02 18.57
N PRO A 99 2.82 -15.90 18.96
CA PRO A 99 1.63 -16.18 18.16
C PRO A 99 0.77 -14.93 17.98
N TYR A 100 0.21 -14.74 16.78
CA TYR A 100 -0.84 -13.77 16.55
C TYR A 100 -2.20 -14.41 16.89
N THR A 101 -3.03 -13.73 17.69
CA THR A 101 -4.30 -14.20 18.26
C THR A 101 -4.16 -15.11 19.48
N HIS A 102 -5.15 -15.03 20.36
CA HIS A 102 -5.27 -15.89 21.55
C HIS A 102 -6.00 -17.21 21.28
N GLU A 103 -6.48 -17.44 20.05
CA GLU A 103 -7.31 -18.61 19.74
C GLU A 103 -6.58 -19.95 19.93
N PHE A 104 -5.26 -19.98 19.70
CA PHE A 104 -4.46 -21.20 19.78
C PHE A 104 -3.34 -21.12 20.84
N SER A 105 -3.15 -19.97 21.48
CA SER A 105 -2.12 -19.79 22.51
C SER A 105 -2.51 -18.68 23.48
N SER A 106 -2.38 -18.95 24.79
CA SER A 106 -2.56 -17.94 25.84
C SER A 106 -1.57 -16.77 25.72
N ASP A 107 -0.39 -17.03 25.16
CA ASP A 107 0.70 -16.06 25.00
C ASP A 107 0.58 -15.25 23.70
N GLY A 108 -0.48 -15.47 22.95
CA GLY A 108 -0.75 -14.75 21.70
C GLY A 108 -1.06 -13.27 21.94
N ILE A 109 -0.96 -12.47 20.90
CA ILE A 109 -1.30 -11.03 20.96
C ILE A 109 -2.23 -10.64 19.81
N LEU A 110 -2.93 -9.51 20.00
CA LEU A 110 -3.64 -8.81 18.95
C LEU A 110 -3.05 -7.41 18.78
N PHE A 111 -2.91 -6.98 17.57
CA PHE A 111 -2.55 -5.62 17.25
C PHE A 111 -3.79 -4.72 17.20
N SER A 112 -3.62 -3.42 17.43
CA SER A 112 -4.63 -2.43 17.04
C SER A 112 -4.70 -2.33 15.51
N GLY A 113 -5.80 -1.82 14.95
CA GLY A 113 -5.95 -1.69 13.50
C GLY A 113 -4.82 -0.91 12.81
N GLY A 114 -4.33 0.16 13.46
CA GLY A 114 -3.18 0.92 12.94
C GLY A 114 -1.85 0.14 13.03
N GLU A 115 -1.67 -0.71 14.05
CA GLU A 115 -0.50 -1.59 14.16
C GLU A 115 -0.53 -2.70 13.13
N GLU A 116 -1.70 -3.34 12.95
CA GLU A 116 -1.88 -4.33 11.89
C GLU A 116 -1.55 -3.74 10.52
N GLN A 117 -2.08 -2.55 10.22
CA GLN A 117 -1.84 -1.90 8.95
C GLN A 117 -0.35 -1.61 8.72
N ARG A 118 0.36 -1.09 9.72
CA ARG A 118 1.82 -0.92 9.64
C ARG A 118 2.53 -2.25 9.43
N PHE A 119 2.12 -3.30 10.14
CA PHE A 119 2.71 -4.63 10.02
C PHE A 119 2.51 -5.23 8.61
N ILE A 120 1.34 -5.05 8.01
CA ILE A 120 1.06 -5.47 6.63
C ILE A 120 1.93 -4.72 5.61
N ILE A 121 2.17 -3.44 5.83
CA ILE A 121 3.11 -2.67 5.00
C ILE A 121 4.53 -3.25 5.13
N ALA A 122 5.01 -3.53 6.36
CA ALA A 122 6.31 -4.16 6.55
C ALA A 122 6.40 -5.54 5.86
N ARG A 123 5.34 -6.35 5.93
CA ARG A 123 5.23 -7.62 5.18
C ARG A 123 5.47 -7.42 3.68
N ALA A 124 4.83 -6.41 3.08
CA ALA A 124 5.01 -6.12 1.67
C ALA A 124 6.43 -5.61 1.35
N LEU A 125 7.02 -4.82 2.26
CA LEU A 125 8.39 -4.32 2.12
C LEU A 125 9.43 -5.44 2.26
N CYS A 126 9.22 -6.41 3.13
CA CYS A 126 10.10 -7.58 3.32
C CYS A 126 10.25 -8.43 2.04
N LYS A 127 9.33 -8.35 1.09
CA LYS A 127 9.49 -9.00 -0.22
C LYS A 127 10.43 -8.20 -1.12
N GLU A 128 11.70 -8.14 -0.75
CA GLU A 128 12.73 -7.34 -1.44
C GLU A 128 12.93 -7.72 -2.90
N SER A 129 12.70 -8.98 -3.27
CA SER A 129 12.81 -9.47 -4.65
C SER A 129 11.74 -8.90 -5.60
N ALA A 130 10.62 -8.39 -5.07
CA ALA A 130 9.58 -7.81 -5.88
C ALA A 130 10.03 -6.49 -6.52
N CYS A 131 9.77 -6.33 -7.81
CA CYS A 131 10.06 -5.10 -8.56
C CYS A 131 8.87 -4.15 -8.64
N VAL A 132 7.67 -4.61 -8.31
CA VAL A 132 6.45 -3.81 -8.25
C VAL A 132 5.84 -3.92 -6.85
N LEU A 133 5.61 -2.78 -6.19
CA LEU A 133 4.87 -2.70 -4.95
C LEU A 133 3.49 -2.09 -5.25
N THR A 134 2.43 -2.78 -4.87
CA THR A 134 1.06 -2.27 -4.98
C THR A 134 0.49 -2.01 -3.59
N MET A 135 -0.08 -0.83 -3.40
CA MET A 135 -0.69 -0.41 -2.14
C MET A 135 -2.10 0.10 -2.40
N ASP A 136 -3.08 -0.58 -1.86
CA ASP A 136 -4.49 -0.21 -1.97
C ASP A 136 -4.97 0.33 -0.63
N GLU A 137 -5.03 1.67 -0.51
CA GLU A 137 -5.39 2.42 0.69
C GLU A 137 -4.64 1.97 1.96
N PRO A 138 -3.29 1.85 1.89
CA PRO A 138 -2.50 1.18 2.92
C PRO A 138 -2.45 1.93 4.24
N THR A 139 -2.93 3.17 4.31
CA THR A 139 -2.84 4.06 5.47
C THR A 139 -4.22 4.52 5.98
N ALA A 140 -5.30 3.83 5.58
CA ALA A 140 -6.67 4.26 5.90
C ALA A 140 -6.94 4.38 7.41
N SER A 141 -6.33 3.53 8.24
CA SER A 141 -6.49 3.52 9.72
C SER A 141 -5.38 4.30 10.46
N LEU A 142 -4.49 5.01 9.74
CA LEU A 142 -3.42 5.78 10.34
C LEU A 142 -3.82 7.25 10.52
N ASP A 143 -3.31 7.86 11.59
CA ASP A 143 -3.36 9.30 11.75
C ASP A 143 -2.49 10.01 10.70
N PRO A 144 -2.70 11.32 10.43
CA PRO A 144 -2.00 12.03 9.36
C PRO A 144 -0.47 12.04 9.50
N LEU A 145 0.07 12.05 10.73
CA LEU A 145 1.52 12.03 10.96
C LEU A 145 2.11 10.65 10.68
N ALA A 146 1.46 9.60 11.17
CA ALA A 146 1.84 8.21 10.91
C ALA A 146 1.76 7.88 9.40
N GLU A 147 0.71 8.36 8.73
CA GLU A 147 0.56 8.24 7.28
C GLU A 147 1.72 8.89 6.52
N ARG A 148 2.06 10.14 6.84
CA ARG A 148 3.17 10.87 6.22
C ARG A 148 4.49 10.12 6.38
N ASN A 149 4.77 9.63 7.59
CA ASN A 149 5.98 8.88 7.88
C ASN A 149 6.03 7.58 7.08
N MET A 150 4.90 6.86 6.98
CA MET A 150 4.81 5.62 6.23
C MET A 150 4.98 5.82 4.72
N ASN A 151 4.40 6.90 4.17
CA ASN A 151 4.56 7.25 2.77
C ASN A 151 6.02 7.62 2.44
N HIS A 152 6.67 8.39 3.32
CA HIS A 152 8.09 8.74 3.17
C HIS A 152 8.97 7.47 3.24
N LEU A 153 8.71 6.61 4.20
CA LEU A 153 9.39 5.33 4.32
C LEU A 153 9.27 4.48 3.05
N THR A 154 8.05 4.33 2.56
CA THR A 154 7.81 3.54 1.35
C THR A 154 8.55 4.14 0.15
N TYR A 155 8.60 5.46 0.06
CA TYR A 155 9.40 6.16 -0.95
C TYR A 155 10.88 5.80 -0.85
N GLU A 156 11.50 5.94 0.33
CA GLU A 156 12.94 5.68 0.51
C GLU A 156 13.31 4.22 0.25
N VAL A 157 12.51 3.27 0.75
CA VAL A 157 12.78 1.83 0.60
C VAL A 157 12.59 1.35 -0.83
N ARG A 158 11.73 2.01 -1.61
CA ARG A 158 11.31 1.55 -2.93
C ARG A 158 11.58 2.55 -4.06
N LYS A 159 12.44 3.56 -3.84
CA LYS A 159 12.73 4.62 -4.83
C LYS A 159 13.18 4.10 -6.19
N ASP A 160 13.87 2.96 -6.24
CA ASP A 160 14.36 2.33 -7.47
C ASP A 160 13.39 1.29 -8.05
N LYS A 161 12.17 1.16 -7.50
CA LYS A 161 11.17 0.18 -7.91
C LYS A 161 9.85 0.84 -8.23
N LEU A 162 9.06 0.19 -9.08
CA LEU A 162 7.72 0.68 -9.38
C LEU A 162 6.82 0.51 -8.15
N THR A 163 6.28 1.62 -7.66
CA THR A 163 5.26 1.62 -6.61
C THR A 163 3.97 2.21 -7.16
N LEU A 164 2.87 1.48 -7.02
CA LEU A 164 1.52 1.89 -7.38
C LEU A 164 0.72 2.12 -6.11
N PHE A 165 0.33 3.35 -5.86
CA PHE A 165 -0.55 3.73 -4.77
C PHE A 165 -1.98 3.94 -5.27
N VAL A 166 -2.93 3.27 -4.66
CA VAL A 166 -4.33 3.68 -4.70
C VAL A 166 -4.63 4.42 -3.41
N SER A 167 -5.08 5.66 -3.51
CA SER A 167 -5.43 6.47 -2.36
C SER A 167 -6.58 7.43 -2.71
N HIS A 168 -7.44 7.64 -1.74
CA HIS A 168 -8.39 8.75 -1.75
C HIS A 168 -7.85 9.98 -1.00
N ARG A 169 -6.64 9.88 -0.39
CA ARG A 169 -5.98 10.98 0.32
C ARG A 169 -4.95 11.65 -0.58
N PHE A 170 -5.16 12.92 -0.88
CA PHE A 170 -4.30 13.67 -1.79
C PHE A 170 -2.99 14.14 -1.16
N SER A 171 -2.81 14.00 0.18
CA SER A 171 -1.53 14.23 0.86
C SER A 171 -0.39 13.41 0.25
N THR A 172 -0.67 12.19 -0.18
CA THR A 172 0.30 11.26 -0.76
C THR A 172 0.67 11.59 -2.21
N THR A 173 -0.20 12.28 -2.95
CA THR A 173 -0.01 12.50 -4.39
C THR A 173 1.12 13.46 -4.72
N ARG A 174 1.47 14.37 -3.77
CA ARG A 174 2.54 15.36 -3.96
C ARG A 174 3.93 14.74 -4.14
N PHE A 175 4.14 13.53 -3.62
CA PHE A 175 5.41 12.80 -3.70
C PHE A 175 5.46 11.84 -4.90
N CYS A 176 4.35 11.70 -5.63
CA CYS A 176 4.28 10.79 -6.76
C CYS A 176 4.87 11.42 -8.02
N THR A 177 5.63 10.61 -8.77
CA THR A 177 6.20 11.03 -10.06
C THR A 177 5.15 11.12 -11.15
N LYS A 178 4.04 10.39 -10.99
CA LYS A 178 2.89 10.40 -11.90
C LYS A 178 1.60 10.14 -11.12
N ILE A 179 0.55 10.83 -11.51
CA ILE A 179 -0.79 10.66 -10.99
C ILE A 179 -1.70 10.24 -12.16
N ILE A 180 -2.54 9.27 -11.91
CA ILE A 180 -3.57 8.77 -12.82
C ILE A 180 -4.92 9.06 -12.17
N VAL A 181 -5.75 9.85 -12.82
CA VAL A 181 -7.09 10.20 -12.34
C VAL A 181 -8.12 9.36 -13.05
N LEU A 182 -8.88 8.61 -12.28
CA LEU A 182 -9.95 7.74 -12.77
C LEU A 182 -11.31 8.31 -12.42
N ASP A 183 -12.23 8.20 -13.36
CA ASP A 183 -13.65 8.42 -13.15
C ASP A 183 -14.46 7.40 -13.95
N ASN A 184 -15.41 6.74 -13.32
CA ASN A 184 -16.28 5.71 -13.93
C ASN A 184 -15.52 4.68 -14.78
N GLY A 185 -14.39 4.18 -14.28
CA GLY A 185 -13.54 3.18 -14.94
C GLY A 185 -12.70 3.72 -16.11
N LYS A 186 -12.67 5.03 -16.32
CA LYS A 186 -11.93 5.67 -17.42
C LYS A 186 -10.80 6.53 -16.89
N LEU A 187 -9.70 6.57 -17.64
CA LEU A 187 -8.63 7.53 -17.42
C LEU A 187 -9.10 8.90 -17.91
N ILE A 188 -9.19 9.88 -17.00
CA ILE A 188 -9.62 11.25 -17.30
C ILE A 188 -8.42 12.18 -17.43
N GLU A 189 -7.49 12.12 -16.47
CA GLU A 189 -6.31 12.97 -16.44
C GLU A 189 -5.09 12.15 -16.04
N SER A 190 -3.90 12.54 -16.51
CA SER A 190 -2.65 12.01 -15.97
C SER A 190 -1.53 13.04 -16.09
N GLY A 191 -0.69 13.12 -15.08
CA GLY A 191 0.43 14.06 -15.00
C GLY A 191 1.07 14.08 -13.62
N THR A 192 1.95 15.04 -13.38
CA THR A 192 2.47 15.37 -12.06
C THR A 192 1.45 16.20 -11.29
N HIS A 193 1.65 16.32 -9.97
CA HIS A 193 0.80 17.20 -9.14
C HIS A 193 0.70 18.63 -9.71
N ASN A 194 1.82 19.22 -10.07
CA ASN A 194 1.85 20.60 -10.57
C ASN A 194 1.14 20.77 -11.91
N GLU A 195 1.31 19.82 -12.84
CA GLU A 195 0.62 19.84 -14.13
C GLU A 195 -0.89 19.73 -13.96
N LEU A 196 -1.35 18.82 -13.11
CA LEU A 196 -2.78 18.58 -12.88
C LEU A 196 -3.44 19.75 -12.10
N MET A 197 -2.72 20.37 -11.17
CA MET A 197 -3.19 21.58 -10.50
C MET A 197 -3.31 22.75 -11.48
N ALA A 198 -2.32 22.94 -12.35
CA ALA A 198 -2.34 23.99 -13.36
C ALA A 198 -3.46 23.80 -14.40
N ALA A 199 -3.76 22.54 -14.76
CA ALA A 199 -4.87 22.19 -15.65
C ALA A 199 -6.25 22.53 -15.07
N ASN A 200 -6.35 22.69 -13.74
CA ASN A 200 -7.58 23.03 -13.02
C ASN A 200 -8.77 22.08 -13.35
N GLY A 201 -8.47 20.83 -13.59
CA GLY A 201 -9.42 19.78 -13.95
C GLY A 201 -10.04 19.07 -12.74
N LEU A 202 -10.39 17.79 -12.93
CA LEU A 202 -11.00 16.96 -11.88
C LEU A 202 -10.07 16.77 -10.69
N TYR A 203 -8.77 16.51 -10.95
CA TYR A 203 -7.77 16.40 -9.91
C TYR A 203 -7.72 17.63 -9.00
N ALA A 204 -7.58 18.81 -9.59
CA ALA A 204 -7.48 20.05 -8.83
C ALA A 204 -8.74 20.33 -7.99
N LYS A 205 -9.92 20.01 -8.53
CA LYS A 205 -11.18 20.12 -7.79
C LYS A 205 -11.20 19.20 -6.56
N MET A 206 -10.91 17.92 -6.74
CA MET A 206 -10.88 16.94 -5.64
C MET A 206 -9.82 17.30 -4.59
N TYR A 207 -8.64 17.73 -5.02
CA TYR A 207 -7.55 18.16 -4.15
C TYR A 207 -7.96 19.36 -3.28
N ASN A 208 -8.52 20.41 -3.89
CA ASN A 208 -8.94 21.62 -3.18
C ASN A 208 -10.11 21.33 -2.22
N MET A 209 -11.05 20.48 -2.59
CA MET A 209 -12.14 20.07 -1.71
C MET A 209 -11.61 19.34 -0.46
N GLN A 210 -10.64 18.45 -0.62
CA GLN A 210 -10.08 17.74 0.52
C GLN A 210 -9.28 18.67 1.46
N ILE A 211 -8.49 19.59 0.92
CA ILE A 211 -7.78 20.59 1.74
C ILE A 211 -8.76 21.47 2.50
N ALA A 212 -9.80 21.95 1.84
CA ALA A 212 -10.81 22.78 2.49
C ALA A 212 -11.47 22.05 3.67
N TYR A 213 -11.74 20.75 3.53
CA TYR A 213 -12.28 19.92 4.60
C TYR A 213 -11.36 19.88 5.83
N TYR A 214 -10.07 19.58 5.65
CA TYR A 214 -9.10 19.54 6.75
C TYR A 214 -8.90 20.92 7.44
N GLN A 215 -8.92 22.02 6.68
CA GLN A 215 -8.79 23.36 7.26
C GLN A 215 -10.01 23.79 8.10
N HIS A 216 -11.17 23.18 7.86
CA HIS A 216 -12.37 23.42 8.67
C HIS A 216 -12.36 22.62 9.98
N GLU A 217 -11.82 21.39 9.99
CA GLU A 217 -11.67 20.61 11.22
C GLU A 217 -10.67 21.24 12.19
N ASP A 218 -9.54 21.76 11.70
CA ASP A 218 -8.52 22.42 12.55
C ASP A 218 -9.01 23.74 13.22
N LYS A 219 -10.13 24.30 12.76
CA LYS A 219 -10.72 25.52 13.35
C LYS A 219 -11.79 25.23 14.40
N GLN A 220 -12.18 23.99 14.60
CA GLN A 220 -13.22 23.59 15.56
C GLN A 220 -12.64 22.92 16.83
N ILE A 221 -11.31 22.83 16.95
CA ILE A 221 -10.56 22.40 18.14
C ILE A 221 -9.92 23.65 18.76
#